data_316e1de0f6a03905b63899349ff4b7ba
#
_entry.id   316e1de0f6a03905b63899349ff4b7ba
#
_cell.length_a   1.000
_cell.length_b   1.000
_cell.length_c   1.000
_cell.angle_alpha   90.00
_cell.angle_beta   90.00
_cell.angle_gamma   90.00
#
_symmetry.space_group_name_H-M   'P 1'
#
loop_
_entity.id
_entity.type
_entity.pdbx_description
1 polymer ?
#
loop_
_entity_poly.entity_id
_entity_poly.type
_entity_poly.pdbx_seq_one_letter_code
_entity_poly.pdbx_strand_id
1 'polypeptide(L)'
;MVAIVIVAAVASSAVVVAVASTTAAGLPSYTNGYQKWPKINKKPFTKCGPPCAHGGVKNVYANKKKVGARYPNGTVIVKSIAQAGDKPSRPNQVAVMRKVAGRWKYIEYQLSGSRYTVLAQGQLCQSCHARAKANDYVFTKR
;
A
#
# COMPACT_ATOMS: atom_id res chain seq x y z
N MET A 1 22.15 -65.74 21.64
CA MET A 1 20.95 -64.86 21.71
C MET A 1 21.41 -63.48 21.27
N VAL A 2 20.98 -63.04 20.09
CA VAL A 2 21.33 -61.70 19.54
C VAL A 2 20.08 -60.81 19.71
N ALA A 3 20.21 -59.75 20.50
CA ALA A 3 19.13 -58.78 20.69
C ALA A 3 19.17 -57.70 19.56
N ILE A 4 18.11 -57.62 18.79
CA ILE A 4 17.94 -56.62 17.76
C ILE A 4 17.23 -55.42 18.41
N VAL A 5 17.91 -54.27 18.47
CA VAL A 5 17.33 -52.99 18.90
C VAL A 5 16.78 -52.29 17.67
N ILE A 6 15.45 -52.13 17.61
CA ILE A 6 14.78 -51.35 16.55
C ILE A 6 14.66 -49.91 17.07
N VAL A 7 15.39 -48.98 16.43
CA VAL A 7 15.26 -47.55 16.66
C VAL A 7 14.19 -46.98 15.72
N ALA A 8 13.04 -46.59 16.28
CA ALA A 8 11.99 -45.91 15.53
C ALA A 8 12.32 -44.42 15.40
N ALA A 9 12.57 -43.98 14.18
CA ALA A 9 12.73 -42.54 13.86
C ALA A 9 11.37 -41.86 13.77
N VAL A 10 11.08 -40.94 14.68
CA VAL A 10 9.89 -40.11 14.66
C VAL A 10 10.15 -38.89 13.78
N ALA A 11 9.58 -38.84 12.58
CA ALA A 11 9.65 -37.71 11.70
C ALA A 11 8.64 -36.63 12.14
N SER A 12 9.12 -35.53 12.72
CA SER A 12 8.31 -34.35 13.05
C SER A 12 8.05 -33.51 11.81
N SER A 13 6.83 -33.56 11.30
CA SER A 13 6.38 -32.70 10.19
C SER A 13 6.06 -31.30 10.72
N ALA A 14 6.88 -30.31 10.38
CA ALA A 14 6.59 -28.91 10.66
C ALA A 14 5.47 -28.41 9.74
N VAL A 15 4.31 -28.10 10.30
CA VAL A 15 3.20 -27.46 9.58
C VAL A 15 3.55 -25.96 9.42
N VAL A 16 3.92 -25.55 8.22
CA VAL A 16 4.07 -24.14 7.88
C VAL A 16 2.69 -23.51 7.64
N VAL A 17 2.18 -22.81 8.63
CA VAL A 17 0.95 -22.02 8.48
C VAL A 17 1.27 -20.76 7.66
N ALA A 18 0.90 -20.74 6.39
CA ALA A 18 0.98 -19.55 5.55
C ALA A 18 -0.06 -18.52 6.04
N VAL A 19 0.41 -17.45 6.69
CA VAL A 19 -0.44 -16.33 7.08
C VAL A 19 -0.78 -15.54 5.81
N ALA A 20 -1.95 -15.76 5.26
CA ALA A 20 -2.46 -14.97 4.15
C ALA A 20 -2.58 -13.50 4.59
N SER A 21 -1.87 -12.60 3.91
CA SER A 21 -2.01 -11.16 4.14
C SER A 21 -3.39 -10.72 3.62
N THR A 22 -4.35 -10.57 4.52
CA THR A 22 -5.70 -10.12 4.17
C THR A 22 -5.69 -8.64 3.80
N THR A 23 -6.38 -8.30 2.70
CA THR A 23 -6.65 -6.90 2.35
C THR A 23 -7.56 -6.31 3.43
N ALA A 24 -7.32 -5.05 3.80
CA ALA A 24 -8.30 -4.32 4.60
C ALA A 24 -9.63 -4.26 3.83
N ALA A 25 -10.73 -4.61 4.49
CA ALA A 25 -12.03 -4.71 3.84
C ALA A 25 -12.37 -3.45 3.05
N GLY A 26 -12.73 -3.61 1.78
CA GLY A 26 -13.08 -2.53 0.87
C GLY A 26 -11.94 -1.98 0.01
N LEU A 27 -10.69 -2.31 0.29
CA LEU A 27 -9.59 -1.97 -0.61
C LEU A 27 -9.43 -3.04 -1.70
N PRO A 28 -8.91 -2.67 -2.90
CA PRO A 28 -8.66 -3.63 -3.97
C PRO A 28 -7.59 -4.66 -3.59
N SER A 29 -7.74 -5.91 -4.05
CA SER A 29 -6.80 -7.01 -3.76
C SER A 29 -5.35 -6.70 -4.16
N TYR A 30 -5.12 -5.92 -5.20
CA TYR A 30 -3.78 -5.52 -5.63
C TYR A 30 -3.07 -4.56 -4.65
N THR A 31 -3.73 -4.12 -3.57
CA THR A 31 -3.13 -3.37 -2.46
C THR A 31 -2.78 -4.25 -1.26
N ASN A 32 -2.98 -5.57 -1.35
CA ASN A 32 -2.73 -6.49 -0.25
C ASN A 32 -1.32 -6.33 0.30
N GLY A 33 -1.23 -6.20 1.63
CA GLY A 33 0.05 -6.09 2.32
C GLY A 33 0.85 -4.83 2.00
N TYR A 34 0.24 -3.77 1.45
CA TYR A 34 0.94 -2.55 1.04
C TYR A 34 1.80 -1.94 2.14
N GLN A 35 1.42 -2.09 3.39
CA GLN A 35 2.16 -1.55 4.54
C GLN A 35 3.54 -2.22 4.74
N LYS A 36 3.76 -3.37 4.11
CA LYS A 36 5.05 -4.07 4.07
C LYS A 36 5.91 -3.69 2.86
N TRP A 37 5.36 -2.91 1.91
CA TRP A 37 6.10 -2.47 0.73
C TRP A 37 7.13 -1.39 1.09
N PRO A 38 8.16 -1.19 0.26
CA PRO A 38 9.11 -0.09 0.46
C PRO A 38 8.41 1.26 0.56
N LYS A 39 8.75 2.03 1.59
CA LYS A 39 8.33 3.43 1.70
C LYS A 39 9.14 4.29 0.72
N ILE A 40 8.46 5.17 0.01
CA ILE A 40 9.10 6.14 -0.90
C ILE A 40 9.28 7.52 -0.27
N ASN A 41 8.71 7.77 0.90
CA ASN A 41 9.03 8.92 1.75
C ASN A 41 9.91 8.47 2.93
N LYS A 42 11.01 9.18 3.19
CA LYS A 42 11.94 8.86 4.28
C LYS A 42 11.31 8.98 5.67
N LYS A 43 10.48 10.02 5.86
CA LYS A 43 9.77 10.30 7.12
C LYS A 43 8.29 10.54 6.83
N PRO A 44 7.39 10.22 7.75
CA PRO A 44 5.99 10.64 7.66
C PRO A 44 5.91 12.16 7.49
N PHE A 45 4.93 12.64 6.74
CA PHE A 45 4.76 14.08 6.53
C PHE A 45 3.29 14.48 6.64
N THR A 46 3.07 15.70 7.18
CA THR A 46 1.73 16.29 7.34
C THR A 46 1.45 17.36 6.30
N LYS A 47 2.51 18.03 5.79
CA LYS A 47 2.36 19.16 4.85
C LYS A 47 1.54 18.76 3.63
N CYS A 48 0.58 19.62 3.32
CA CYS A 48 -0.32 19.53 2.20
C CYS A 48 -0.31 20.91 1.55
N GLY A 49 0.07 21.00 0.26
CA GLY A 49 -0.05 22.26 -0.48
C GLY A 49 -1.53 22.55 -0.77
N PRO A 50 -1.92 23.84 -0.96
CA PRO A 50 -3.27 24.17 -1.36
C PRO A 50 -3.57 23.74 -2.81
N PRO A 51 -4.79 23.22 -3.12
CA PRO A 51 -5.77 22.76 -2.16
C PRO A 51 -5.33 21.47 -1.47
N CYS A 52 -5.52 21.38 -0.14
CA CYS A 52 -5.15 20.20 0.64
C CYS A 52 -6.19 19.09 0.49
N ALA A 53 -5.99 18.21 -0.47
CA ALA A 53 -6.88 17.05 -0.67
C ALA A 53 -6.64 15.92 0.34
N HIS A 54 -5.48 15.90 1.02
CA HIS A 54 -5.11 14.80 1.90
C HIS A 54 -4.58 15.34 3.24
N GLY A 55 -5.47 15.69 4.16
CA GLY A 55 -5.11 16.07 5.55
C GLY A 55 -4.49 14.90 6.32
N GLY A 56 -3.79 15.18 7.44
CA GLY A 56 -3.23 14.13 8.31
C GLY A 56 -1.79 13.69 7.99
N VAL A 57 -1.32 12.69 8.74
CA VAL A 57 0.03 12.11 8.64
C VAL A 57 0.07 11.10 7.49
N LYS A 58 1.02 11.26 6.60
CA LYS A 58 1.12 10.48 5.36
C LYS A 58 2.35 9.58 5.32
N ASN A 59 2.14 8.32 4.96
CA ASN A 59 3.17 7.41 4.49
C ASN A 59 2.83 6.96 3.08
N VAL A 60 3.84 6.85 2.22
CA VAL A 60 3.67 6.44 0.82
C VAL A 60 4.50 5.21 0.54
N TYR A 61 3.86 4.20 0.00
CA TYR A 61 4.44 2.89 -0.29
C TYR A 61 4.32 2.60 -1.78
N ALA A 62 5.29 1.90 -2.35
CA ALA A 62 5.23 1.44 -3.73
C ALA A 62 5.66 -0.02 -3.84
N ASN A 63 4.94 -0.82 -4.62
CA ASN A 63 5.29 -2.22 -4.87
C ASN A 63 6.43 -2.38 -5.87
N LYS A 64 6.76 -1.33 -6.63
CA LYS A 64 7.86 -1.31 -7.62
C LYS A 64 8.66 -0.02 -7.49
N LYS A 65 9.96 -0.10 -7.79
CA LYS A 65 10.84 1.06 -7.89
C LYS A 65 10.69 1.74 -9.26
N LYS A 66 11.11 3.00 -9.36
CA LYS A 66 11.27 3.68 -10.64
C LYS A 66 12.35 3.00 -11.49
N VAL A 67 12.15 3.02 -12.81
CA VAL A 67 13.14 2.73 -13.82
C VAL A 67 13.40 4.05 -14.55
N GLY A 68 14.59 4.62 -14.36
CA GLY A 68 14.87 6.00 -14.74
C GLY A 68 13.93 6.99 -14.03
N ALA A 69 13.29 7.87 -14.79
CA ALA A 69 12.40 8.90 -14.26
C ALA A 69 10.96 8.41 -13.99
N ARG A 70 10.59 7.20 -14.42
CA ARG A 70 9.20 6.73 -14.44
C ARG A 70 9.00 5.41 -13.68
N TYR A 71 7.80 5.21 -13.19
CA TYR A 71 7.37 3.92 -12.68
C TYR A 71 6.94 2.99 -13.84
N PRO A 72 7.28 1.70 -13.80
CA PRO A 72 6.84 0.75 -14.82
C PRO A 72 5.34 0.44 -14.72
N ASN A 73 4.76 -0.14 -15.76
CA ASN A 73 3.39 -0.64 -15.74
C ASN A 73 3.20 -1.69 -14.62
N GLY A 74 1.99 -1.74 -14.06
CA GLY A 74 1.67 -2.59 -12.91
C GLY A 74 2.19 -2.03 -11.58
N THR A 75 2.82 -0.84 -11.56
CA THR A 75 3.14 -0.18 -10.29
C THR A 75 1.87 0.21 -9.58
N VAL A 76 1.82 -0.09 -8.29
CA VAL A 76 0.82 0.40 -7.35
C VAL A 76 1.51 1.26 -6.30
N ILE A 77 1.00 2.46 -6.10
CA ILE A 77 1.43 3.36 -5.03
C ILE A 77 0.26 3.56 -4.09
N VAL A 78 0.50 3.35 -2.81
CA VAL A 78 -0.51 3.53 -1.76
C VAL A 78 -0.03 4.61 -0.80
N LYS A 79 -0.84 5.63 -0.60
CA LYS A 79 -0.66 6.66 0.42
C LYS A 79 -1.64 6.38 1.55
N SER A 80 -1.13 5.98 2.71
CA SER A 80 -1.91 5.95 3.94
C SER A 80 -1.96 7.34 4.56
N ILE A 81 -3.13 7.75 5.04
CA ILE A 81 -3.38 9.08 5.61
C ILE A 81 -4.05 8.84 6.95
N ALA A 82 -3.31 9.08 8.04
CA ALA A 82 -3.78 8.88 9.40
C ALA A 82 -4.13 10.21 10.06
N GLN A 83 -5.23 10.25 10.78
CA GLN A 83 -5.61 11.34 11.68
C GLN A 83 -5.11 11.05 13.11
N ALA A 84 -5.24 12.01 14.00
CA ALA A 84 -4.96 11.79 15.42
C ALA A 84 -5.86 10.67 15.95
N GLY A 85 -5.28 9.71 16.66
CA GLY A 85 -5.99 8.54 17.20
C GLY A 85 -6.13 7.35 16.27
N ASP A 86 -5.79 7.48 14.98
CA ASP A 86 -5.83 6.36 14.05
C ASP A 86 -4.75 5.32 14.37
N LYS A 87 -5.11 4.05 14.20
CA LYS A 87 -4.12 2.95 14.22
C LYS A 87 -3.31 2.98 12.91
N PRO A 88 -1.96 2.89 12.95
CA PRO A 88 -1.14 2.86 11.73
C PRO A 88 -1.53 1.76 10.74
N SER A 89 -2.04 0.64 11.25
CA SER A 89 -2.54 -0.49 10.44
C SER A 89 -3.88 -0.20 9.77
N ARG A 90 -4.61 0.84 10.23
CA ARG A 90 -5.95 1.18 9.77
C ARG A 90 -6.13 2.70 9.69
N PRO A 91 -5.43 3.36 8.73
CA PRO A 91 -5.52 4.81 8.56
C PRO A 91 -6.94 5.23 8.14
N ASN A 92 -7.30 6.45 8.48
CA ASN A 92 -8.61 7.01 8.15
C ASN A 92 -8.86 7.07 6.63
N GLN A 93 -7.83 7.36 5.83
CA GLN A 93 -7.92 7.39 4.37
C GLN A 93 -6.78 6.62 3.72
N VAL A 94 -7.05 6.07 2.53
CA VAL A 94 -6.09 5.39 1.68
C VAL A 94 -6.25 5.86 0.24
N ALA A 95 -5.24 6.56 -0.27
CA ALA A 95 -5.22 6.97 -1.68
C ALA A 95 -4.33 6.00 -2.49
N VAL A 96 -4.88 5.47 -3.57
CA VAL A 96 -4.24 4.46 -4.41
C VAL A 96 -4.03 4.99 -5.83
N MET A 97 -2.81 4.85 -6.33
CA MET A 97 -2.48 5.05 -7.74
C MET A 97 -2.04 3.72 -8.34
N ARG A 98 -2.57 3.36 -9.51
CA ARG A 98 -2.16 2.16 -10.26
C ARG A 98 -1.80 2.54 -11.68
N LYS A 99 -0.62 2.12 -12.15
CA LYS A 99 -0.17 2.37 -13.53
C LYS A 99 -0.60 1.24 -14.45
N VAL A 100 -1.43 1.56 -15.45
CA VAL A 100 -1.98 0.61 -16.42
C VAL A 100 -1.81 1.20 -17.81
N ALA A 101 -1.18 0.47 -18.73
CA ALA A 101 -0.93 0.91 -20.09
C ALA A 101 -0.31 2.34 -20.17
N GLY A 102 0.70 2.59 -19.34
CA GLY A 102 1.40 3.88 -19.29
C GLY A 102 0.64 5.01 -18.58
N ARG A 103 -0.58 4.82 -18.16
CA ARG A 103 -1.43 5.83 -17.53
C ARG A 103 -1.70 5.50 -16.06
N TRP A 104 -1.78 6.53 -15.22
CA TRP A 104 -2.17 6.38 -13.83
C TRP A 104 -3.69 6.39 -13.68
N LYS A 105 -4.20 5.44 -12.89
CA LYS A 105 -5.57 5.42 -12.36
C LYS A 105 -5.50 5.80 -10.90
N TYR A 106 -6.46 6.60 -10.42
CA TYR A 106 -6.49 7.17 -9.08
C TYR A 106 -7.80 6.84 -8.40
N ILE A 107 -7.72 6.35 -7.18
CA ILE A 107 -8.89 6.14 -6.31
C ILE A 107 -8.48 6.49 -4.88
N GLU A 108 -9.29 7.24 -4.19
CA GLU A 108 -9.16 7.52 -2.77
C GLU A 108 -10.29 6.85 -2.00
N TYR A 109 -9.95 6.28 -0.88
CA TYR A 109 -10.85 5.56 0.00
C TYR A 109 -10.89 6.22 1.37
N GLN A 110 -12.08 6.27 1.96
CA GLN A 110 -12.34 6.69 3.34
C GLN A 110 -12.74 5.47 4.16
N LEU A 111 -12.22 5.35 5.38
CA LEU A 111 -12.68 4.36 6.34
C LEU A 111 -14.07 4.75 6.85
N SER A 112 -15.04 3.86 6.65
CA SER A 112 -16.42 3.99 7.16
C SER A 112 -16.74 2.74 7.98
N GLY A 113 -16.85 2.88 9.28
CA GLY A 113 -17.01 1.76 10.19
C GLY A 113 -15.86 0.76 10.06
N SER A 114 -16.14 -0.45 9.56
CA SER A 114 -15.14 -1.52 9.43
C SER A 114 -14.56 -1.68 8.03
N ARG A 115 -14.97 -0.91 7.02
CA ARG A 115 -14.48 -1.06 5.65
C ARG A 115 -14.18 0.27 4.98
N TYR A 116 -13.35 0.22 3.96
CA TYR A 116 -13.08 1.37 3.11
C TYR A 116 -14.13 1.50 2.01
N THR A 117 -14.61 2.72 1.78
CA THR A 117 -15.51 3.10 0.69
C THR A 117 -14.82 4.14 -0.19
N VAL A 118 -15.20 4.21 -1.46
CA VAL A 118 -14.63 5.19 -2.39
C VAL A 118 -15.04 6.59 -1.98
N LEU A 119 -14.05 7.46 -1.76
CA LEU A 119 -14.23 8.88 -1.45
C LEU A 119 -14.12 9.73 -2.72
N ALA A 120 -13.12 9.47 -3.55
CA ALA A 120 -12.85 10.23 -4.77
C ALA A 120 -12.14 9.36 -5.80
N GLN A 121 -12.31 9.65 -7.09
CA GLN A 121 -11.63 8.95 -8.18
C GLN A 121 -11.60 9.77 -9.49
N GLY A 122 -10.83 9.28 -10.46
CA GLY A 122 -10.86 9.76 -11.85
C GLY A 122 -10.31 11.18 -12.01
N GLN A 123 -11.07 12.03 -12.72
CA GLN A 123 -10.64 13.36 -13.18
C GLN A 123 -10.22 14.28 -12.02
N LEU A 124 -10.93 14.27 -10.91
CA LEU A 124 -10.60 15.09 -9.74
C LEU A 124 -9.17 14.83 -9.24
N CYS A 125 -8.82 13.57 -9.07
CA CYS A 125 -7.47 13.17 -8.64
C CYS A 125 -6.43 13.47 -9.72
N GLN A 126 -6.75 13.18 -10.98
CA GLN A 126 -5.85 13.36 -12.12
C GLN A 126 -5.45 14.82 -12.31
N SER A 127 -6.38 15.75 -12.20
CA SER A 127 -6.13 17.18 -12.35
C SER A 127 -5.13 17.71 -11.32
N CYS A 128 -5.26 17.27 -10.06
CA CYS A 128 -4.30 17.61 -9.01
C CYS A 128 -2.93 16.98 -9.27
N HIS A 129 -2.88 15.69 -9.61
CA HIS A 129 -1.64 14.95 -9.85
C HIS A 129 -0.90 15.39 -11.11
N ALA A 130 -1.55 16.06 -12.08
CA ALA A 130 -0.92 16.65 -13.23
C ALA A 130 0.18 17.67 -12.87
N ARG A 131 0.08 18.33 -11.70
CA ARG A 131 1.09 19.26 -11.18
C ARG A 131 2.41 18.54 -10.81
N ALA A 132 2.39 17.23 -10.61
CA ALA A 132 3.56 16.40 -10.33
C ALA A 132 4.07 15.63 -11.58
N LYS A 133 3.72 16.07 -12.81
CA LYS A 133 4.08 15.42 -14.07
C LYS A 133 5.58 15.12 -14.19
N ALA A 134 6.43 16.07 -13.78
CA ALA A 134 7.90 15.92 -13.80
C ALA A 134 8.39 14.75 -12.92
N ASN A 135 7.62 14.34 -11.93
CA ASN A 135 7.91 13.20 -11.05
C ASN A 135 6.99 12.00 -11.33
N ASP A 136 6.61 11.82 -12.60
CA ASP A 136 5.68 10.78 -13.03
C ASP A 136 4.34 10.83 -12.28
N TYR A 137 3.81 12.05 -12.06
CA TYR A 137 2.53 12.33 -11.39
C TYR A 137 2.47 11.93 -9.90
N VAL A 138 3.61 11.68 -9.27
CA VAL A 138 3.69 11.20 -7.89
C VAL A 138 4.18 12.31 -6.97
N PHE A 139 3.35 12.72 -6.01
CA PHE A 139 3.76 13.62 -4.95
C PHE A 139 4.51 12.85 -3.86
N THR A 140 5.83 13.02 -3.82
CA THR A 140 6.68 12.56 -2.72
C THR A 140 7.67 13.65 -2.35
N LYS A 141 7.86 13.88 -1.05
CA LYS A 141 9.05 14.59 -0.58
C LYS A 141 10.15 13.54 -0.36
N ARG A 142 11.26 13.73 -1.05
CA ARG A 142 12.49 12.97 -0.82
C ARG A 142 13.17 13.45 0.44
#